data_f4dd30762a0408ae74ca91ab88b43ff7
#
_entry.id   f4dd30762a0408ae74ca91ab88b43ff7
#
_cell.length_a   1.000
_cell.length_b   1.000
_cell.length_c   1.000
_cell.angle_alpha   90.00
_cell.angle_beta   90.00
_cell.angle_gamma   90.00
#
_symmetry.space_group_name_H-M   'P 1'
#
loop_
_entity.id
_entity.type
_entity.pdbx_description
1 polymer ?
#
loop_
_entity_poly.entity_id
_entity_poly.type
_entity_poly.pdbx_seq_one_letter_code
_entity_poly.pdbx_strand_id
1 'polypeptide(L)'
;MNATVMRRSAKGSFLGKFQTKNQAVTKDFSQKDLIPIRHFDFKFDPSELNDRFFQHSILASAYFEALSIFLTFGEDLVIETARYHRDFLTNPVLKARVTALIGQEAIHSKVHEELNEVLKKNDFPVTFYRFMAKNVFDYGLLKLPQPMKLSLMAGIEHFTAVLAEFMMKREDIFDMITDDDKTKAMW
;
A
#
# COMPACT_ATOMS: atom_id res chain seq x y z
N MET A 1 32.67 -64.24 -15.26
CA MET A 1 32.13 -63.06 -15.98
C MET A 1 31.45 -62.11 -14.98
N ASN A 2 32.19 -61.10 -14.50
CA ASN A 2 31.71 -60.11 -13.51
C ASN A 2 31.26 -58.87 -14.25
N ALA A 3 29.99 -58.57 -14.16
CA ALA A 3 29.44 -57.33 -14.65
C ALA A 3 29.40 -56.29 -13.50
N THR A 4 30.35 -55.37 -13.51
CA THR A 4 30.41 -54.21 -12.57
C THR A 4 29.42 -53.14 -13.02
N VAL A 5 28.35 -52.94 -12.26
CA VAL A 5 27.37 -51.88 -12.47
C VAL A 5 27.93 -50.57 -11.90
N MET A 6 28.33 -49.66 -12.78
CA MET A 6 28.67 -48.29 -12.40
C MET A 6 27.39 -47.49 -12.01
N ARG A 7 27.19 -47.23 -10.73
CA ARG A 7 26.25 -46.24 -10.25
C ARG A 7 26.82 -44.83 -10.46
N ARG A 8 26.29 -44.09 -11.42
CA ARG A 8 26.52 -42.66 -11.54
C ARG A 8 25.72 -41.93 -10.45
N SER A 9 26.46 -41.39 -9.48
CA SER A 9 25.92 -40.45 -8.48
C SER A 9 25.78 -39.06 -9.12
N ALA A 10 24.56 -38.66 -9.50
CA ALA A 10 24.24 -37.31 -9.90
C ALA A 10 23.62 -36.58 -8.69
N LYS A 11 24.44 -36.20 -7.72
CA LYS A 11 24.11 -35.20 -6.73
C LYS A 11 24.74 -33.86 -7.12
N GLY A 12 24.19 -33.22 -8.14
CA GLY A 12 24.42 -31.81 -8.43
C GLY A 12 23.45 -31.00 -7.56
N SER A 13 23.95 -30.46 -6.45
CA SER A 13 23.20 -29.54 -5.59
C SER A 13 22.85 -28.27 -6.37
N PHE A 14 21.59 -28.10 -6.72
CA PHE A 14 21.05 -26.91 -7.35
C PHE A 14 21.07 -25.66 -6.40
N LEU A 15 21.38 -25.89 -5.11
CA LEU A 15 21.43 -24.84 -4.08
C LEU A 15 22.76 -24.06 -4.02
N GLY A 16 23.78 -24.46 -4.78
CA GLY A 16 25.12 -23.86 -4.73
C GLY A 16 25.34 -22.59 -5.55
N LYS A 17 24.36 -22.12 -6.33
CA LYS A 17 24.55 -20.98 -7.26
C LYS A 17 23.86 -19.68 -6.85
N PHE A 18 23.19 -19.62 -5.71
CA PHE A 18 22.59 -18.38 -5.17
C PHE A 18 23.39 -17.75 -4.03
N GLN A 19 24.71 -17.96 -3.99
CA GLN A 19 25.57 -17.03 -3.28
C GLN A 19 25.79 -15.79 -4.16
N THR A 20 24.75 -14.98 -4.33
CA THR A 20 24.92 -13.59 -4.68
C THR A 20 25.73 -12.97 -3.57
N LYS A 21 26.91 -12.41 -3.91
CA LYS A 21 27.64 -11.50 -3.03
C LYS A 21 26.64 -10.45 -2.56
N ASN A 22 26.17 -10.57 -1.33
CA ASN A 22 25.51 -9.51 -0.59
C ASN A 22 26.59 -8.43 -0.34
N GLN A 23 26.95 -7.68 -1.36
CA GLN A 23 27.34 -6.30 -1.17
C GLN A 23 26.05 -5.60 -0.76
N ALA A 24 25.81 -5.57 0.55
CA ALA A 24 24.85 -4.65 1.12
C ALA A 24 25.22 -3.27 0.55
N VAL A 25 24.38 -2.74 -0.32
CA VAL A 25 24.43 -1.34 -0.70
C VAL A 25 24.08 -0.59 0.57
N THR A 26 25.08 -0.36 1.40
CA THR A 26 24.98 0.55 2.55
C THR A 26 24.90 1.94 1.96
N LYS A 27 23.71 2.34 1.49
CA LYS A 27 23.44 3.74 1.27
C LYS A 27 23.57 4.40 2.62
N ASP A 28 24.55 5.27 2.76
CA ASP A 28 24.76 6.04 3.99
C ASP A 28 23.61 7.06 4.09
N PHE A 29 22.55 6.67 4.81
CA PHE A 29 21.37 7.51 5.00
C PHE A 29 21.71 8.60 6.01
N SER A 30 21.70 9.85 5.57
CA SER A 30 21.89 11.02 6.43
C SER A 30 20.59 11.41 7.14
N GLN A 31 20.69 12.26 8.17
CA GLN A 31 19.50 12.83 8.83
C GLN A 31 18.60 13.63 7.87
N LYS A 32 19.17 14.15 6.76
CA LYS A 32 18.41 14.83 5.71
C LYS A 32 17.44 13.92 4.96
N ASP A 33 17.61 12.59 5.08
CA ASP A 33 16.77 11.57 4.46
C ASP A 33 15.58 11.16 5.34
N LEU A 34 15.34 11.81 6.47
CA LEU A 34 14.18 11.53 7.32
C LEU A 34 12.89 12.00 6.63
N ILE A 35 11.89 11.14 6.65
CA ILE A 35 10.56 11.45 6.11
C ILE A 35 9.79 12.26 7.17
N PRO A 36 9.33 13.48 6.88
CA PRO A 36 8.51 14.22 7.82
C PRO A 36 7.11 13.57 7.93
N ILE A 37 6.62 13.41 9.15
CA ILE A 37 5.23 13.01 9.37
C ILE A 37 4.37 14.24 9.14
N ARG A 38 3.48 14.18 8.14
CA ARG A 38 2.56 15.26 7.80
C ARG A 38 1.20 14.94 8.38
N HIS A 39 0.61 15.94 9.02
CA HIS A 39 -0.75 15.86 9.52
C HIS A 39 -1.66 16.61 8.54
N PHE A 40 -2.70 15.94 8.09
CA PHE A 40 -3.74 16.54 7.29
C PHE A 40 -5.02 16.60 8.14
N ASP A 41 -5.67 17.74 8.13
CA ASP A 41 -6.98 17.97 8.78
C ASP A 41 -8.02 18.16 7.67
N PHE A 42 -8.35 17.09 6.98
CA PHE A 42 -9.45 17.09 6.03
C PHE A 42 -10.76 17.03 6.80
N LYS A 43 -11.64 17.99 6.52
CA LYS A 43 -13.02 17.98 7.02
C LYS A 43 -13.93 17.62 5.87
N PHE A 44 -14.45 16.43 5.94
CA PHE A 44 -15.43 15.96 4.96
C PHE A 44 -16.84 16.34 5.46
N ASP A 45 -17.49 17.26 4.76
CA ASP A 45 -18.90 17.57 5.02
C ASP A 45 -19.76 16.72 4.09
N PRO A 46 -20.66 15.87 4.64
CA PRO A 46 -21.55 15.05 3.82
C PRO A 46 -22.43 15.85 2.85
N SER A 47 -22.78 17.11 3.21
CA SER A 47 -23.60 18.00 2.38
C SER A 47 -22.83 18.59 1.18
N GLU A 48 -21.50 18.54 1.23
CA GLU A 48 -20.62 19.07 0.20
C GLU A 48 -20.18 18.01 -0.80
N LEU A 49 -20.33 16.72 -0.47
CA LEU A 49 -20.14 15.64 -1.41
C LEU A 49 -21.40 15.48 -2.24
N ASN A 50 -21.29 15.71 -3.53
CA ASN A 50 -22.36 15.40 -4.48
C ASN A 50 -22.74 13.91 -4.38
N ASP A 51 -23.93 13.54 -4.91
CA ASP A 51 -24.39 12.14 -4.98
C ASP A 51 -23.36 11.19 -5.60
N ARG A 52 -22.32 11.72 -6.22
CA ARG A 52 -21.20 10.99 -6.81
C ARG A 52 -19.91 11.81 -6.64
N PHE A 53 -18.85 11.13 -6.27
CA PHE A 53 -17.51 11.73 -6.14
C PHE A 53 -17.08 12.46 -7.42
N PHE A 54 -17.22 11.80 -8.57
CA PHE A 54 -16.92 12.36 -9.88
C PHE A 54 -18.19 12.52 -10.70
N GLN A 55 -18.62 13.75 -10.85
CA GLN A 55 -19.91 14.11 -11.49
C GLN A 55 -20.07 13.53 -12.88
N HIS A 56 -18.98 13.46 -13.66
CA HIS A 56 -19.01 13.05 -15.06
C HIS A 56 -18.74 11.56 -15.29
N SER A 57 -18.37 10.81 -14.25
CA SER A 57 -18.04 9.40 -14.41
C SER A 57 -18.49 8.54 -13.23
N ILE A 58 -19.54 7.77 -13.45
CA ILE A 58 -20.03 6.77 -12.47
C ILE A 58 -18.94 5.73 -12.17
N LEU A 59 -18.20 5.32 -13.20
CA LEU A 59 -17.16 4.31 -13.05
C LEU A 59 -15.99 4.82 -12.22
N ALA A 60 -15.54 6.07 -12.47
CA ALA A 60 -14.49 6.69 -11.69
C ALA A 60 -14.94 6.87 -10.23
N SER A 61 -16.17 7.37 -9.98
CA SER A 61 -16.71 7.48 -8.63
C SER A 61 -16.69 6.14 -7.90
N ALA A 62 -17.30 5.11 -8.48
CA ALA A 62 -17.36 3.78 -7.85
C ALA A 62 -15.96 3.18 -7.60
N TYR A 63 -15.01 3.43 -8.50
CA TYR A 63 -13.64 2.96 -8.34
C TYR A 63 -12.95 3.63 -7.15
N PHE A 64 -12.95 4.97 -7.07
CA PHE A 64 -12.25 5.70 -6.00
C PHE A 64 -12.94 5.54 -4.65
N GLU A 65 -14.28 5.49 -4.61
CA GLU A 65 -15.05 5.21 -3.40
C GLU A 65 -14.74 3.80 -2.84
N ALA A 66 -14.72 2.78 -3.71
CA ALA A 66 -14.30 1.44 -3.32
C ALA A 66 -12.82 1.39 -2.91
N LEU A 67 -11.94 2.09 -3.65
CA LEU A 67 -10.52 2.16 -3.36
C LEU A 67 -10.27 2.72 -1.97
N SER A 68 -10.94 3.80 -1.56
CA SER A 68 -10.83 4.39 -0.22
C SER A 68 -11.09 3.37 0.88
N ILE A 69 -12.07 2.48 0.68
CA ILE A 69 -12.38 1.42 1.65
C ILE A 69 -11.28 0.37 1.70
N PHE A 70 -10.76 -0.05 0.55
CA PHE A 70 -9.68 -1.05 0.47
C PHE A 70 -8.36 -0.50 1.01
N LEU A 71 -8.09 0.80 0.84
CA LEU A 71 -6.87 1.45 1.33
C LEU A 71 -6.74 1.33 2.85
N THR A 72 -7.81 1.48 3.63
CA THR A 72 -7.73 1.32 5.10
C THR A 72 -7.16 -0.04 5.53
N PHE A 73 -7.54 -1.11 4.84
CA PHE A 73 -6.99 -2.46 5.08
C PHE A 73 -5.56 -2.61 4.55
N GLY A 74 -5.26 -1.96 3.41
CA GLY A 74 -3.91 -1.93 2.83
C GLY A 74 -2.92 -1.25 3.76
N GLU A 75 -3.29 -0.12 4.32
CA GLU A 75 -2.50 0.66 5.28
C GLU A 75 -2.25 -0.12 6.57
N ASP A 76 -3.24 -0.84 7.08
CA ASP A 76 -3.07 -1.76 8.22
C ASP A 76 -2.04 -2.87 7.90
N LEU A 77 -2.08 -3.43 6.70
CA LEU A 77 -1.09 -4.42 6.24
C LEU A 77 0.31 -3.79 6.15
N VAL A 78 0.43 -2.57 5.65
CA VAL A 78 1.70 -1.81 5.59
C VAL A 78 2.23 -1.58 7.01
N ILE A 79 1.38 -1.08 7.92
CA ILE A 79 1.74 -0.81 9.31
C ILE A 79 2.21 -2.09 10.02
N GLU A 80 1.47 -3.20 9.91
CA GLU A 80 1.82 -4.49 10.53
C GLU A 80 3.16 -5.00 9.99
N THR A 81 3.31 -5.01 8.67
CA THR A 81 4.51 -5.51 7.99
C THR A 81 5.73 -4.65 8.31
N ALA A 82 5.58 -3.32 8.26
CA ALA A 82 6.65 -2.39 8.58
C ALA A 82 7.09 -2.50 10.05
N ARG A 83 6.14 -2.64 10.99
CA ARG A 83 6.46 -2.85 12.42
C ARG A 83 7.26 -4.13 12.63
N TYR A 84 6.83 -5.24 12.03
CA TYR A 84 7.56 -6.50 12.12
C TYR A 84 9.00 -6.37 11.64
N HIS A 85 9.21 -5.84 10.44
CA HIS A 85 10.56 -5.74 9.86
C HIS A 85 11.43 -4.68 10.52
N ARG A 86 10.84 -3.59 11.03
CA ARG A 86 11.55 -2.52 11.75
C ARG A 86 12.39 -3.04 12.91
N ASP A 87 11.90 -4.06 13.63
CA ASP A 87 12.55 -4.57 14.81
C ASP A 87 13.86 -5.31 14.51
N PHE A 88 14.04 -5.75 13.27
CA PHE A 88 15.28 -6.38 12.79
C PHE A 88 16.27 -5.37 12.18
N LEU A 89 15.90 -4.10 12.06
CA LEU A 89 16.78 -3.08 11.49
C LEU A 89 17.83 -2.65 12.52
N THR A 90 19.10 -2.74 12.12
CA THR A 90 20.24 -2.26 12.92
C THR A 90 20.64 -0.83 12.59
N ASN A 91 20.37 -0.36 11.37
CA ASN A 91 20.64 1.02 10.97
C ASN A 91 19.60 1.98 11.58
N PRO A 92 20.02 2.93 12.46
CA PRO A 92 19.11 3.80 13.19
C PRO A 92 18.33 4.76 12.27
N VAL A 93 18.95 5.23 11.18
CA VAL A 93 18.29 6.13 10.22
C VAL A 93 17.22 5.39 9.45
N LEU A 94 17.50 4.18 8.98
CA LEU A 94 16.49 3.35 8.31
C LEU A 94 15.34 3.01 9.27
N LYS A 95 15.65 2.69 10.52
CA LYS A 95 14.64 2.43 11.56
C LYS A 95 13.74 3.65 11.80
N ALA A 96 14.33 4.86 11.83
CA ALA A 96 13.58 6.11 11.96
C ALA A 96 12.67 6.35 10.74
N ARG A 97 13.15 6.09 9.52
CA ARG A 97 12.34 6.21 8.29
C ARG A 97 11.15 5.25 8.28
N VAL A 98 11.35 3.99 8.67
CA VAL A 98 10.27 3.02 8.79
C VAL A 98 9.27 3.43 9.88
N THR A 99 9.74 4.02 10.97
CA THR A 99 8.85 4.57 12.01
C THR A 99 8.02 5.74 11.47
N ALA A 100 8.62 6.61 10.67
CA ALA A 100 7.91 7.72 10.02
C ALA A 100 6.87 7.21 9.00
N LEU A 101 7.21 6.19 8.20
CA LEU A 101 6.26 5.52 7.31
C LEU A 101 5.05 5.01 8.10
N ILE A 102 5.26 4.25 9.18
CA ILE A 102 4.17 3.75 10.03
C ILE A 102 3.28 4.90 10.54
N GLY A 103 3.88 6.04 10.89
CA GLY A 103 3.14 7.23 11.33
C GLY A 103 2.32 7.86 10.21
N GLN A 104 2.87 7.91 8.99
CA GLN A 104 2.15 8.42 7.81
C GLN A 104 0.94 7.53 7.47
N GLU A 105 1.14 6.21 7.43
CA GLU A 105 0.06 5.27 7.12
C GLU A 105 -1.06 5.31 8.16
N ALA A 106 -0.72 5.49 9.43
CA ALA A 106 -1.74 5.62 10.49
C ALA A 106 -2.59 6.89 10.34
N ILE A 107 -1.99 8.01 9.87
CA ILE A 107 -2.72 9.25 9.59
C ILE A 107 -3.57 9.08 8.32
N HIS A 108 -3.02 8.46 7.29
CA HIS A 108 -3.67 8.21 6.01
C HIS A 108 -4.91 7.31 6.21
N SER A 109 -4.75 6.22 6.93
CA SER A 109 -5.85 5.32 7.30
C SER A 109 -7.00 6.04 8.01
N LYS A 110 -6.67 6.96 8.93
CA LYS A 110 -7.68 7.77 9.62
C LYS A 110 -8.45 8.66 8.65
N VAL A 111 -7.77 9.29 7.70
CA VAL A 111 -8.42 10.17 6.69
C VAL A 111 -9.37 9.35 5.81
N HIS A 112 -8.94 8.17 5.33
CA HIS A 112 -9.81 7.27 4.58
C HIS A 112 -11.00 6.78 5.41
N GLU A 113 -10.82 6.51 6.69
CA GLU A 113 -11.91 6.10 7.56
C GLU A 113 -12.96 7.20 7.73
N GLU A 114 -12.52 8.46 7.91
CA GLU A 114 -13.41 9.63 7.97
C GLU A 114 -14.20 9.80 6.67
N LEU A 115 -13.53 9.64 5.52
CA LEU A 115 -14.18 9.66 4.21
C LEU A 115 -15.20 8.52 4.06
N ASN A 116 -14.85 7.31 4.46
CA ASN A 116 -15.73 6.14 4.39
C ASN A 116 -17.00 6.31 5.24
N GLU A 117 -16.93 7.03 6.38
CA GLU A 117 -18.11 7.35 7.17
C GLU A 117 -19.02 8.36 6.45
N VAL A 118 -18.44 9.27 5.67
CA VAL A 118 -19.23 10.20 4.84
C VAL A 118 -19.88 9.47 3.66
N LEU A 119 -19.14 8.62 2.96
CA LEU A 119 -19.66 7.78 1.88
C LEU A 119 -20.85 6.93 2.36
N LYS A 120 -20.74 6.38 3.58
CA LYS A 120 -21.82 5.59 4.20
C LYS A 120 -23.08 6.44 4.46
N LYS A 121 -22.93 7.71 4.84
CA LYS A 121 -24.06 8.63 5.03
C LYS A 121 -24.72 9.00 3.70
N ASN A 122 -23.99 8.92 2.59
CA ASN A 122 -24.48 9.16 1.23
C ASN A 122 -24.90 7.85 0.53
N ASP A 123 -25.36 6.85 1.30
CA ASP A 123 -25.90 5.57 0.83
C ASP A 123 -24.95 4.71 0.00
N PHE A 124 -23.63 5.00 -0.01
CA PHE A 124 -22.65 4.12 -0.63
C PHE A 124 -22.53 2.81 0.18
N PRO A 125 -22.47 1.63 -0.44
CA PRO A 125 -22.51 0.36 0.26
C PRO A 125 -21.20 0.00 0.95
N VAL A 126 -20.69 0.89 1.83
CA VAL A 126 -19.43 0.77 2.56
C VAL A 126 -19.33 -0.56 3.31
N THR A 127 -20.43 -0.99 3.96
CA THR A 127 -20.46 -2.25 4.72
C THR A 127 -20.17 -3.46 3.85
N PHE A 128 -20.69 -3.50 2.62
CA PHE A 128 -20.43 -4.57 1.66
C PHE A 128 -18.95 -4.59 1.24
N TYR A 129 -18.39 -3.45 0.86
CA TYR A 129 -16.99 -3.36 0.45
C TYR A 129 -16.04 -3.66 1.61
N ARG A 130 -16.34 -3.21 2.83
CA ARG A 130 -15.58 -3.59 4.03
C ARG A 130 -15.61 -5.09 4.28
N PHE A 131 -16.76 -5.74 4.13
CA PHE A 131 -16.84 -7.20 4.23
C PHE A 131 -15.97 -7.89 3.20
N MET A 132 -15.99 -7.44 1.94
CA MET A 132 -15.15 -7.97 0.86
C MET A 132 -13.65 -7.76 1.16
N ALA A 133 -13.25 -6.53 1.50
CA ALA A 133 -11.87 -6.20 1.83
C ALA A 133 -11.37 -7.04 3.02
N LYS A 134 -12.15 -7.10 4.11
CA LYS A 134 -11.81 -7.88 5.30
C LYS A 134 -11.54 -9.34 4.96
N ASN A 135 -12.38 -9.97 4.13
CA ASN A 135 -12.16 -11.36 3.72
C ASN A 135 -10.86 -11.54 2.92
N VAL A 136 -10.59 -10.64 1.97
CA VAL A 136 -9.34 -10.68 1.18
C VAL A 136 -8.11 -10.55 2.08
N PHE A 137 -8.14 -9.60 3.00
CA PHE A 137 -7.00 -9.36 3.90
C PHE A 137 -6.86 -10.43 4.96
N ASP A 138 -7.90 -10.75 5.73
CA ASP A 138 -7.83 -11.69 6.86
C ASP A 138 -7.55 -13.14 6.43
N TYR A 139 -8.17 -13.60 5.35
CA TYR A 139 -8.03 -14.98 4.88
C TYR A 139 -6.96 -15.17 3.81
N GLY A 140 -6.51 -14.09 3.17
CA GLY A 140 -5.48 -14.10 2.13
C GLY A 140 -4.19 -13.44 2.59
N LEU A 141 -4.15 -12.12 2.52
CA LEU A 141 -2.91 -11.35 2.58
C LEU A 141 -2.21 -11.40 3.94
N LEU A 142 -2.97 -11.32 5.04
CA LEU A 142 -2.40 -11.36 6.40
C LEU A 142 -1.81 -12.73 6.78
N LYS A 143 -2.17 -13.80 6.06
CA LYS A 143 -1.62 -15.15 6.27
C LYS A 143 -0.36 -15.44 5.46
N LEU A 144 0.04 -14.53 4.59
CA LEU A 144 1.27 -14.70 3.82
C LEU A 144 2.51 -14.68 4.74
N PRO A 145 3.57 -15.42 4.37
CA PRO A 145 4.86 -15.31 5.05
C PRO A 145 5.39 -13.87 5.02
N GLN A 146 6.09 -13.44 6.06
CA GLN A 146 6.56 -12.06 6.21
C GLN A 146 7.37 -11.52 5.02
N PRO A 147 8.27 -12.30 4.35
CA PRO A 147 8.94 -11.82 3.15
C PRO A 147 7.98 -11.54 1.98
N MET A 148 6.89 -12.31 1.87
CA MET A 148 5.87 -12.08 0.84
C MET A 148 5.02 -10.86 1.16
N LYS A 149 4.65 -10.64 2.43
CA LYS A 149 3.98 -9.42 2.86
C LYS A 149 4.83 -8.18 2.53
N LEU A 150 6.13 -8.22 2.84
CA LEU A 150 7.04 -7.13 2.54
C LEU A 150 7.13 -6.84 1.02
N SER A 151 7.22 -7.88 0.21
CA SER A 151 7.26 -7.74 -1.26
C SER A 151 5.96 -7.16 -1.80
N LEU A 152 4.82 -7.64 -1.29
CA LEU A 152 3.50 -7.14 -1.67
C LEU A 152 3.33 -5.67 -1.26
N MET A 153 3.68 -5.33 0.00
CA MET A 153 3.68 -3.97 0.51
C MET A 153 4.49 -3.04 -0.40
N ALA A 154 5.75 -3.40 -0.69
CA ALA A 154 6.61 -2.59 -1.56
C ALA A 154 6.04 -2.43 -2.97
N GLY A 155 5.37 -3.45 -3.51
CA GLY A 155 4.70 -3.40 -4.81
C GLY A 155 3.48 -2.48 -4.81
N ILE A 156 2.65 -2.55 -3.78
CA ILE A 156 1.46 -1.71 -3.61
C ILE A 156 1.89 -0.25 -3.45
N GLU A 157 2.84 0.05 -2.54
CA GLU A 157 3.35 1.39 -2.31
C GLU A 157 3.96 2.01 -3.58
N HIS A 158 4.71 1.20 -4.34
CA HIS A 158 5.25 1.68 -5.61
C HIS A 158 4.14 2.00 -6.62
N PHE A 159 3.14 1.12 -6.72
CA PHE A 159 2.03 1.32 -7.65
C PHE A 159 1.19 2.56 -7.28
N THR A 160 0.84 2.72 -6.00
CA THR A 160 0.05 3.87 -5.52
C THR A 160 0.82 5.17 -5.68
N ALA A 161 2.14 5.18 -5.41
CA ALA A 161 2.99 6.35 -5.65
C ALA A 161 3.05 6.75 -7.13
N VAL A 162 3.18 5.77 -8.05
CA VAL A 162 3.17 6.03 -9.50
C VAL A 162 1.80 6.54 -9.96
N LEU A 163 0.71 5.94 -9.43
CA LEU A 163 -0.64 6.39 -9.73
C LEU A 163 -0.87 7.83 -9.26
N ALA A 164 -0.48 8.15 -8.04
CA ALA A 164 -0.59 9.51 -7.48
C ALA A 164 0.24 10.52 -8.29
N GLU A 165 1.48 10.17 -8.63
CA GLU A 165 2.32 11.02 -9.49
C GLU A 165 1.68 11.25 -10.87
N PHE A 166 1.11 10.21 -11.47
CA PHE A 166 0.41 10.30 -12.74
C PHE A 166 -0.80 11.22 -12.64
N MET A 167 -1.62 11.05 -11.61
CA MET A 167 -2.80 11.89 -11.38
C MET A 167 -2.42 13.35 -11.15
N MET A 168 -1.42 13.63 -10.31
CA MET A 168 -0.94 15.00 -10.06
C MET A 168 -0.36 15.70 -11.30
N LYS A 169 0.16 14.95 -12.27
CA LYS A 169 0.69 15.51 -13.53
C LYS A 169 -0.35 15.66 -14.63
N ARG A 170 -1.52 15.10 -14.43
CA ARG A 170 -2.59 15.01 -15.43
C ARG A 170 -3.88 15.64 -14.88
N GLU A 171 -3.80 16.94 -14.58
CA GLU A 171 -4.96 17.72 -14.13
C GLU A 171 -6.14 17.62 -15.12
N ASP A 172 -5.83 17.47 -16.42
CA ASP A 172 -6.81 17.27 -17.48
C ASP A 172 -7.71 16.02 -17.25
N ILE A 173 -7.21 14.98 -16.56
CA ILE A 173 -8.01 13.80 -16.22
C ILE A 173 -9.06 14.15 -15.17
N PHE A 174 -8.69 14.92 -14.16
CA PHE A 174 -9.64 15.38 -13.16
C PHE A 174 -10.71 16.29 -13.78
N ASP A 175 -10.33 17.18 -14.68
CA ASP A 175 -11.26 18.06 -15.40
C ASP A 175 -12.27 17.27 -16.25
N MET A 176 -11.88 16.08 -16.75
CA MET A 176 -12.79 15.19 -17.49
C MET A 176 -13.82 14.47 -16.61
N ILE A 177 -13.54 14.29 -15.32
CA ILE A 177 -14.36 13.46 -14.43
C ILE A 177 -15.10 14.25 -13.36
N THR A 178 -14.66 15.47 -13.03
CA THR A 178 -15.34 16.36 -12.09
C THR A 178 -15.03 17.83 -12.34
N ASP A 179 -15.99 18.70 -12.07
CA ASP A 179 -15.82 20.15 -12.03
C ASP A 179 -15.56 20.67 -10.59
N ASP A 180 -15.64 19.77 -9.60
CA ASP A 180 -15.54 20.14 -8.19
C ASP A 180 -14.08 20.19 -7.73
N ASP A 181 -13.59 21.42 -7.46
CA ASP A 181 -12.23 21.66 -7.00
C ASP A 181 -11.92 21.01 -5.65
N LYS A 182 -12.94 20.82 -4.77
CA LYS A 182 -12.74 20.13 -3.50
C LYS A 182 -12.48 18.65 -3.71
N THR A 183 -13.24 18.02 -4.57
CA THR A 183 -13.01 16.61 -4.96
C THR A 183 -11.63 16.43 -5.58
N LYS A 184 -11.17 17.37 -6.45
CA LYS A 184 -9.82 17.36 -7.01
C LYS A 184 -8.73 17.46 -5.94
N ALA A 185 -8.95 18.27 -4.91
CA ALA A 185 -7.99 18.48 -3.82
C ALA A 185 -7.90 17.30 -2.84
N MET A 186 -8.87 16.40 -2.85
CA MET A 186 -8.89 15.21 -1.96
C MET A 186 -8.05 14.06 -2.50
N TRP A 187 -7.85 13.98 -3.78
CA TRP A 187 -7.12 12.92 -4.49
C TRP A 187 -5.84 13.44 -5.11
#